data_38e0dc8fae2ce314cd7703bd7d31d89a
#
_entry.id   38e0dc8fae2ce314cd7703bd7d31d89a
#
_cell.length_a   1.000
_cell.length_b   1.000
_cell.length_c   1.000
_cell.angle_alpha   90.00
_cell.angle_beta   90.00
_cell.angle_gamma   90.00
#
_symmetry.space_group_name_H-M   'P 1'
#
loop_
_entity.id
_entity.type
_entity.pdbx_description
1 polymer ?
#
loop_
_entity_poly.entity_id
_entity_poly.type
_entity_poly.pdbx_seq_one_letter_code
_entity_poly.pdbx_strand_id
1 'polypeptide(L)'
;MKRVFGVFGDPIAHSLSPAMHNAAFSALGMDCIYHAFRVKPEKLEKAILGAEAMGFGGLNLTVPLKETALKLDCIKPDPLAEKIGAVNTVVFGKNGEIKGYNTDGLGAKQALQNAAVEIKGSKIVVAGAGGAARAIAFQLAANGAEITIVNRTEVRAIELAKDISAAALFGNVTGRGLSGLKDLLQNTDVLINTTTLGMHPNIDTSIAIAEDLHPGLTVFDIVYNPLETRLLREAKASGAKTVSGVLMLVYQGAEAFRLWTGIEPPVELMKKTVLEAL
;
A
#
# COMPACT_ATOMS: atom_id res chain seq x y z
N MET A 1 -17.06 -20.29 18.05
CA MET A 1 -17.55 -19.31 17.02
C MET A 1 -16.33 -18.78 16.32
N LYS A 2 -16.30 -18.81 14.98
CA LYS A 2 -15.16 -18.29 14.20
C LYS A 2 -14.94 -16.82 14.47
N ARG A 3 -13.68 -16.41 14.72
CA ARG A 3 -13.32 -15.02 14.86
C ARG A 3 -13.29 -14.35 13.47
N VAL A 4 -13.99 -13.25 13.30
CA VAL A 4 -14.14 -12.58 12.01
C VAL A 4 -13.08 -11.48 11.86
N PHE A 5 -12.48 -11.41 10.69
CA PHE A 5 -11.63 -10.33 10.22
C PHE A 5 -12.17 -9.82 8.89
N GLY A 6 -11.72 -8.67 8.44
CA GLY A 6 -12.21 -8.19 7.16
C GLY A 6 -11.44 -7.03 6.55
N VAL A 7 -11.82 -6.70 5.31
CA VAL A 7 -11.40 -5.48 4.63
C VAL A 7 -12.61 -4.62 4.30
N PHE A 8 -12.55 -3.33 4.65
CA PHE A 8 -13.54 -2.32 4.30
C PHE A 8 -13.03 -1.45 3.15
N GLY A 9 -13.88 -1.19 2.16
CA GLY A 9 -13.58 -0.33 1.00
C GLY A 9 -14.78 -0.12 0.10
N ASP A 10 -14.67 0.80 -0.87
CA ASP A 10 -15.70 1.04 -1.88
C ASP A 10 -15.08 1.58 -3.19
N PRO A 11 -14.99 0.75 -4.27
CA PRO A 11 -15.41 -0.64 -4.39
C PRO A 11 -14.46 -1.63 -3.69
N ILE A 12 -14.92 -2.88 -3.42
CA ILE A 12 -14.12 -3.88 -2.68
C ILE A 12 -14.23 -5.30 -3.27
N ALA A 13 -15.12 -5.54 -4.23
CA ALA A 13 -15.45 -6.87 -4.72
C ALA A 13 -14.25 -7.66 -5.29
N HIS A 14 -13.22 -6.97 -5.77
CA HIS A 14 -12.04 -7.57 -6.40
C HIS A 14 -10.84 -7.75 -5.45
N SER A 15 -11.04 -7.55 -4.13
CA SER A 15 -9.97 -7.70 -3.16
C SER A 15 -9.52 -9.15 -3.03
N LEU A 16 -8.21 -9.39 -3.14
CA LEU A 16 -7.59 -10.71 -2.94
C LEU A 16 -7.21 -10.97 -1.47
N SER A 17 -7.37 -9.97 -0.58
CA SER A 17 -7.10 -10.12 0.85
C SER A 17 -7.88 -11.27 1.49
N PRO A 18 -9.16 -11.54 1.17
CA PRO A 18 -9.87 -12.69 1.72
C PRO A 18 -9.23 -14.03 1.38
N ALA A 19 -8.85 -14.26 0.12
CA ALA A 19 -8.19 -15.49 -0.30
C ALA A 19 -6.89 -15.70 0.48
N MET A 20 -6.05 -14.68 0.52
CA MET A 20 -4.74 -14.67 1.17
C MET A 20 -4.83 -14.96 2.68
N HIS A 21 -5.66 -14.22 3.42
CA HIS A 21 -5.78 -14.37 4.86
C HIS A 21 -6.46 -15.68 5.27
N ASN A 22 -7.49 -16.12 4.54
CA ASN A 22 -8.16 -17.39 4.82
C ASN A 22 -7.22 -18.58 4.60
N ALA A 23 -6.35 -18.54 3.58
CA ALA A 23 -5.32 -19.56 3.38
C ALA A 23 -4.34 -19.60 4.58
N ALA A 24 -3.92 -18.42 5.07
CA ALA A 24 -3.04 -18.31 6.23
C ALA A 24 -3.72 -18.85 7.52
N PHE A 25 -4.96 -18.48 7.79
CA PHE A 25 -5.71 -18.98 8.94
C PHE A 25 -5.87 -20.50 8.89
N SER A 26 -6.22 -21.05 7.72
CA SER A 26 -6.36 -22.49 7.53
C SER A 26 -5.06 -23.25 7.76
N ALA A 27 -3.95 -22.78 7.20
CA ALA A 27 -2.64 -23.40 7.35
C ALA A 27 -2.13 -23.41 8.79
N LEU A 28 -2.54 -22.43 9.60
CA LEU A 28 -2.20 -22.33 11.01
C LEU A 28 -3.24 -22.97 11.94
N GLY A 29 -4.26 -23.63 11.40
CA GLY A 29 -5.34 -24.27 12.19
C GLY A 29 -6.17 -23.29 13.01
N MET A 30 -6.23 -22.01 12.62
CA MET A 30 -6.96 -20.96 13.32
C MET A 30 -8.46 -20.99 12.98
N ASP A 31 -9.34 -20.99 13.97
CA ASP A 31 -10.80 -20.88 13.76
C ASP A 31 -11.19 -19.43 13.47
N CYS A 32 -10.71 -18.92 12.35
CA CYS A 32 -10.88 -17.54 11.89
C CYS A 32 -11.44 -17.50 10.48
N ILE A 33 -12.01 -16.35 10.08
CA ILE A 33 -12.49 -16.09 8.74
C ILE A 33 -12.26 -14.63 8.37
N TYR A 34 -11.91 -14.37 7.12
CA TYR A 34 -11.72 -13.03 6.59
C TYR A 34 -12.65 -12.76 5.41
N HIS A 35 -13.37 -11.63 5.44
CA HIS A 35 -14.31 -11.22 4.40
C HIS A 35 -14.07 -9.80 3.91
N ALA A 36 -14.54 -9.52 2.69
CA ALA A 36 -14.61 -8.17 2.13
C ALA A 36 -15.99 -7.56 2.39
N PHE A 37 -16.03 -6.31 2.85
CA PHE A 37 -17.25 -5.57 3.13
C PHE A 37 -17.24 -4.23 2.41
N ARG A 38 -18.28 -3.96 1.64
CA ARG A 38 -18.45 -2.66 1.01
C ARG A 38 -18.91 -1.64 2.04
N VAL A 39 -18.07 -0.67 2.34
CA VAL A 39 -18.32 0.40 3.30
C VAL A 39 -18.03 1.75 2.64
N LYS A 40 -19.02 2.62 2.58
CA LYS A 40 -18.87 3.99 2.09
C LYS A 40 -18.25 4.89 3.17
N PRO A 41 -17.52 5.97 2.79
CA PRO A 41 -16.86 6.86 3.75
C PRO A 41 -17.78 7.39 4.86
N GLU A 42 -18.99 7.80 4.53
CA GLU A 42 -19.97 8.34 5.47
C GLU A 42 -20.57 7.31 6.45
N LYS A 43 -20.26 6.02 6.24
CA LYS A 43 -20.66 4.91 7.12
C LYS A 43 -19.51 4.30 7.89
N LEU A 44 -18.27 4.78 7.67
CA LEU A 44 -17.07 4.12 8.17
C LEU A 44 -17.05 4.00 9.69
N GLU A 45 -17.33 5.07 10.40
CA GLU A 45 -17.33 5.08 11.87
C GLU A 45 -18.31 4.06 12.45
N LYS A 46 -19.56 4.08 11.95
CA LYS A 46 -20.58 3.12 12.38
C LYS A 46 -20.21 1.67 12.09
N ALA A 47 -19.54 1.45 10.94
CA ALA A 47 -19.09 0.11 10.56
C ALA A 47 -17.96 -0.39 11.47
N ILE A 48 -17.01 0.48 11.84
CA ILE A 48 -15.91 0.13 12.75
C ILE A 48 -16.42 -0.15 14.16
N LEU A 49 -17.28 0.71 14.70
CA LEU A 49 -17.90 0.50 16.02
C LEU A 49 -18.77 -0.76 16.04
N GLY A 50 -19.51 -1.03 14.95
CA GLY A 50 -20.28 -2.26 14.81
C GLY A 50 -19.40 -3.51 14.76
N ALA A 51 -18.28 -3.47 14.06
CA ALA A 51 -17.33 -4.58 13.99
C ALA A 51 -16.69 -4.85 15.38
N GLU A 52 -16.35 -3.80 16.12
CA GLU A 52 -15.85 -3.91 17.49
C GLU A 52 -16.90 -4.59 18.38
N ALA A 53 -18.15 -4.07 18.38
CA ALA A 53 -19.25 -4.60 19.17
C ALA A 53 -19.62 -6.06 18.84
N MET A 54 -19.41 -6.49 17.57
CA MET A 54 -19.59 -7.87 17.13
C MET A 54 -18.38 -8.79 17.42
N GLY A 55 -17.31 -8.27 18.01
CA GLY A 55 -16.13 -9.04 18.37
C GLY A 55 -15.23 -9.42 17.20
N PHE A 56 -15.13 -8.58 16.17
CA PHE A 56 -14.15 -8.77 15.10
C PHE A 56 -12.73 -8.80 15.67
N GLY A 57 -11.84 -9.55 15.01
CA GLY A 57 -10.43 -9.64 15.40
C GLY A 57 -9.60 -8.46 14.93
N GLY A 58 -9.99 -7.85 13.82
CA GLY A 58 -9.33 -6.72 13.19
C GLY A 58 -9.86 -6.44 11.80
N LEU A 59 -9.45 -5.30 11.24
CA LEU A 59 -9.87 -4.87 9.91
C LEU A 59 -8.70 -4.32 9.12
N ASN A 60 -8.71 -4.52 7.80
CA ASN A 60 -8.01 -3.64 6.88
C ASN A 60 -8.96 -2.58 6.32
N LEU A 61 -8.41 -1.43 5.98
CA LEU A 61 -9.10 -0.35 5.30
C LEU A 61 -8.40 -0.07 3.97
N THR A 62 -9.19 0.02 2.89
CA THR A 62 -8.67 0.36 1.57
C THR A 62 -9.37 1.60 1.01
N VAL A 63 -9.13 1.91 -0.26
CA VAL A 63 -9.68 3.09 -0.94
C VAL A 63 -11.21 3.11 -0.79
N PRO A 64 -11.81 4.28 -0.46
CA PRO A 64 -11.20 5.58 -0.17
C PRO A 64 -11.03 5.89 1.33
N LEU A 65 -11.01 4.87 2.20
CA LEU A 65 -11.29 4.99 3.64
C LEU A 65 -10.10 5.37 4.51
N LYS A 66 -8.85 5.19 4.03
CA LYS A 66 -7.61 5.26 4.84
C LYS A 66 -7.38 6.63 5.52
N GLU A 67 -7.60 7.72 4.79
CA GLU A 67 -7.44 9.08 5.30
C GLU A 67 -8.65 9.49 6.17
N THR A 68 -9.85 8.99 5.84
CA THR A 68 -11.06 9.22 6.63
C THR A 68 -10.94 8.57 8.00
N ALA A 69 -10.39 7.36 8.07
CA ALA A 69 -10.22 6.61 9.30
C ALA A 69 -9.33 7.33 10.33
N LEU A 70 -8.30 8.04 9.87
CA LEU A 70 -7.43 8.82 10.75
C LEU A 70 -8.17 9.95 11.49
N LYS A 71 -9.27 10.44 10.91
CA LYS A 71 -10.05 11.58 11.44
C LYS A 71 -11.16 11.15 12.39
N LEU A 72 -11.32 9.85 12.61
CA LEU A 72 -12.38 9.32 13.48
C LEU A 72 -11.90 9.30 14.94
N ASP A 73 -12.67 9.93 15.82
CA ASP A 73 -12.37 10.00 17.26
C ASP A 73 -12.33 8.62 17.92
N CYS A 74 -13.02 7.64 17.35
CA CYS A 74 -13.04 6.27 17.86
C CYS A 74 -11.74 5.50 17.57
N ILE A 75 -10.86 5.96 16.69
CA ILE A 75 -9.58 5.31 16.35
C ILE A 75 -8.43 6.06 17.01
N LYS A 76 -7.61 5.34 17.75
CA LYS A 76 -6.32 5.84 18.24
C LYS A 76 -5.20 5.42 17.28
N PRO A 77 -4.71 6.30 16.40
CA PRO A 77 -3.63 5.96 15.50
C PRO A 77 -2.33 5.72 16.28
N ASP A 78 -1.51 4.80 15.80
CA ASP A 78 -0.14 4.71 16.27
C ASP A 78 0.70 5.88 15.75
N PRO A 79 1.87 6.18 16.35
CA PRO A 79 2.68 7.34 15.94
C PRO A 79 3.11 7.33 14.48
N LEU A 80 3.23 6.14 13.86
CA LEU A 80 3.59 6.00 12.44
C LEU A 80 2.39 6.33 11.55
N ALA A 81 1.21 5.78 11.83
CA ALA A 81 -0.01 6.05 11.08
C ALA A 81 -0.42 7.52 11.17
N GLU A 82 -0.23 8.15 12.34
CA GLU A 82 -0.46 9.58 12.54
C GLU A 82 0.45 10.42 11.65
N LYS A 83 1.76 10.15 11.64
CA LYS A 83 2.73 10.84 10.77
C LYS A 83 2.47 10.61 9.29
N ILE A 84 2.11 9.38 8.89
CA ILE A 84 1.72 9.05 7.53
C ILE A 84 0.44 9.80 7.13
N GLY A 85 -0.48 10.04 8.06
CA GLY A 85 -1.77 10.66 7.78
C GLY A 85 -2.81 9.70 7.20
N ALA A 86 -2.66 8.37 7.43
CA ALA A 86 -3.59 7.36 6.94
C ALA A 86 -3.52 6.07 7.77
N VAL A 87 -4.67 5.43 7.99
CA VAL A 87 -4.83 4.12 8.64
C VAL A 87 -5.29 3.09 7.61
N ASN A 88 -4.58 1.97 7.48
CA ASN A 88 -5.00 0.84 6.64
C ASN A 88 -5.28 -0.44 7.44
N THR A 89 -4.97 -0.46 8.74
CA THR A 89 -5.15 -1.64 9.60
C THR A 89 -5.69 -1.19 10.94
N VAL A 90 -6.77 -1.84 11.39
CA VAL A 90 -7.43 -1.59 12.68
C VAL A 90 -7.31 -2.83 13.54
N VAL A 91 -6.92 -2.63 14.80
CA VAL A 91 -6.81 -3.66 15.82
C VAL A 91 -7.78 -3.36 16.96
N PHE A 92 -8.63 -4.31 17.31
CA PHE A 92 -9.54 -4.20 18.43
C PHE A 92 -8.89 -4.74 19.70
N GLY A 93 -8.68 -3.85 20.67
CA GLY A 93 -8.11 -4.18 21.98
C GLY A 93 -9.12 -4.81 22.94
N LYS A 94 -8.62 -5.48 23.99
CA LYS A 94 -9.46 -6.17 24.99
C LYS A 94 -10.37 -5.23 25.80
N ASN A 95 -10.05 -3.94 25.88
CA ASN A 95 -10.76 -2.94 26.69
C ASN A 95 -11.63 -2.01 25.83
N GLY A 96 -12.01 -2.40 24.61
CA GLY A 96 -12.74 -1.55 23.67
C GLY A 96 -11.87 -0.48 23.01
N GLU A 97 -10.55 -0.47 23.23
CA GLU A 97 -9.64 0.43 22.53
C GLU A 97 -9.52 0.02 21.05
N ILE A 98 -9.69 0.97 20.13
CA ILE A 98 -9.56 0.74 18.69
C ILE A 98 -8.27 1.43 18.22
N LYS A 99 -7.26 0.61 17.87
CA LYS A 99 -5.96 1.12 17.40
C LYS A 99 -5.88 1.11 15.88
N GLY A 100 -5.32 2.20 15.33
CA GLY A 100 -5.09 2.35 13.88
C GLY A 100 -3.61 2.28 13.54
N TYR A 101 -3.27 1.49 12.51
CA TYR A 101 -1.90 1.31 12.00
C TYR A 101 -1.84 1.55 10.50
N ASN A 102 -0.61 1.73 9.99
CA ASN A 102 -0.38 1.73 8.55
C ASN A 102 0.71 0.73 8.18
N THR A 103 0.32 -0.33 7.47
CA THR A 103 1.22 -1.41 7.03
C THR A 103 1.63 -1.28 5.55
N ASP A 104 1.08 -0.31 4.77
CA ASP A 104 1.36 -0.16 3.34
C ASP A 104 2.82 0.19 3.09
N GLY A 105 3.36 1.15 3.84
CA GLY A 105 4.75 1.59 3.68
C GLY A 105 5.74 0.47 4.00
N LEU A 106 5.49 -0.31 5.06
CA LEU A 106 6.29 -1.47 5.41
C LEU A 106 6.23 -2.55 4.32
N GLY A 107 5.03 -2.82 3.78
CA GLY A 107 4.84 -3.76 2.69
C GLY A 107 5.62 -3.38 1.43
N ALA A 108 5.60 -2.11 1.04
CA ALA A 108 6.35 -1.60 -0.10
C ALA A 108 7.87 -1.68 0.12
N LYS A 109 8.35 -1.27 1.31
CA LYS A 109 9.76 -1.41 1.70
C LYS A 109 10.23 -2.85 1.56
N GLN A 110 9.48 -3.80 2.10
CA GLN A 110 9.82 -5.22 2.05
C GLN A 110 9.81 -5.77 0.62
N ALA A 111 8.87 -5.33 -0.23
CA ALA A 111 8.84 -5.70 -1.64
C ALA A 111 10.09 -5.23 -2.39
N LEU A 112 10.56 -4.00 -2.16
CA LEU A 112 11.80 -3.48 -2.72
C LEU A 112 13.03 -4.23 -2.20
N GLN A 113 13.11 -4.50 -0.90
CA GLN A 113 14.21 -5.26 -0.29
C GLN A 113 14.26 -6.71 -0.83
N ASN A 114 13.11 -7.36 -1.00
CA ASN A 114 13.04 -8.69 -1.62
C ASN A 114 13.54 -8.68 -3.06
N ALA A 115 13.37 -7.56 -3.76
CA ALA A 115 13.93 -7.33 -5.08
C ALA A 115 15.40 -6.86 -5.05
N ALA A 116 16.09 -6.94 -3.91
CA ALA A 116 17.47 -6.49 -3.73
C ALA A 116 17.69 -5.03 -4.18
N VAL A 117 16.75 -4.14 -3.84
CA VAL A 117 16.85 -2.69 -4.05
C VAL A 117 17.39 -2.05 -2.77
N GLU A 118 18.52 -1.35 -2.87
CA GLU A 118 19.02 -0.49 -1.79
C GLU A 118 18.16 0.76 -1.70
N ILE A 119 17.63 1.06 -0.52
CA ILE A 119 16.71 2.19 -0.32
C ILE A 119 17.48 3.45 0.10
N LYS A 120 18.48 3.27 0.98
CA LYS A 120 19.24 4.40 1.51
C LYS A 120 20.07 5.06 0.39
N GLY A 121 19.88 6.36 0.20
CA GLY A 121 20.57 7.14 -0.83
C GLY A 121 20.00 6.97 -2.24
N SER A 122 19.01 6.08 -2.46
CA SER A 122 18.38 5.93 -3.78
C SER A 122 17.46 7.10 -4.10
N LYS A 123 17.44 7.50 -5.37
CA LYS A 123 16.52 8.48 -5.95
C LYS A 123 15.25 7.77 -6.40
N ILE A 124 14.15 8.05 -5.74
CA ILE A 124 12.89 7.36 -5.96
C ILE A 124 11.82 8.33 -6.44
N VAL A 125 11.20 8.03 -7.56
CA VAL A 125 10.02 8.73 -8.06
C VAL A 125 8.77 7.97 -7.65
N VAL A 126 7.86 8.64 -6.92
CA VAL A 126 6.56 8.10 -6.53
C VAL A 126 5.48 8.80 -7.35
N ALA A 127 4.85 8.06 -8.26
CA ALA A 127 3.75 8.56 -9.08
C ALA A 127 2.42 8.38 -8.36
N GLY A 128 1.75 9.49 -8.05
CA GLY A 128 0.50 9.57 -7.29
C GLY A 128 0.66 10.37 -5.99
N ALA A 129 -0.49 10.83 -5.43
CA ALA A 129 -0.52 11.59 -4.19
C ALA A 129 -1.73 11.18 -3.32
N GLY A 130 -2.06 9.90 -3.29
CA GLY A 130 -3.09 9.29 -2.44
C GLY A 130 -2.51 8.61 -1.20
N GLY A 131 -3.36 7.92 -0.43
CA GLY A 131 -2.96 7.26 0.82
C GLY A 131 -1.83 6.24 0.67
N ALA A 132 -1.75 5.48 -0.44
CA ALA A 132 -0.63 4.58 -0.71
C ALA A 132 0.67 5.34 -1.00
N ALA A 133 0.61 6.40 -1.85
CA ALA A 133 1.76 7.26 -2.12
C ALA A 133 2.32 7.85 -0.83
N ARG A 134 1.44 8.36 0.03
CA ARG A 134 1.78 8.94 1.33
C ARG A 134 2.54 7.94 2.21
N ALA A 135 2.00 6.74 2.39
CA ALA A 135 2.61 5.70 3.21
C ALA A 135 3.96 5.24 2.68
N ILE A 136 4.05 5.01 1.37
CA ILE A 136 5.27 4.54 0.71
C ILE A 136 6.35 5.63 0.75
N ALA A 137 6.04 6.84 0.32
CA ALA A 137 6.99 7.95 0.30
C ALA A 137 7.51 8.26 1.71
N PHE A 138 6.62 8.31 2.72
CA PHE A 138 7.03 8.49 4.11
C PHE A 138 7.99 7.39 4.56
N GLN A 139 7.63 6.13 4.36
CA GLN A 139 8.44 4.99 4.81
C GLN A 139 9.82 4.97 4.15
N LEU A 140 9.89 5.25 2.84
CA LEU A 140 11.17 5.23 2.11
C LEU A 140 12.03 6.45 2.45
N ALA A 141 11.45 7.64 2.61
CA ALA A 141 12.16 8.83 3.08
C ALA A 141 12.74 8.62 4.48
N ALA A 142 11.95 8.06 5.41
CA ALA A 142 12.42 7.71 6.76
C ALA A 142 13.55 6.65 6.77
N ASN A 143 13.71 5.91 5.67
CA ASN A 143 14.84 4.99 5.48
C ASN A 143 15.97 5.58 4.61
N GLY A 144 15.99 6.91 4.40
CA GLY A 144 17.09 7.64 3.80
C GLY A 144 17.08 7.72 2.27
N ALA A 145 15.94 7.47 1.61
CA ALA A 145 15.80 7.71 0.18
C ALA A 145 15.56 9.19 -0.12
N GLU A 146 15.95 9.63 -1.32
CA GLU A 146 15.57 10.90 -1.91
C GLU A 146 14.28 10.71 -2.72
N ILE A 147 13.19 11.37 -2.32
CA ILE A 147 11.87 11.13 -2.91
C ILE A 147 11.43 12.31 -3.77
N THR A 148 11.02 12.03 -5.00
CA THR A 148 10.25 12.98 -5.82
C THR A 148 8.84 12.43 -6.04
N ILE A 149 7.85 13.12 -5.51
CA ILE A 149 6.44 12.79 -5.73
C ILE A 149 5.98 13.50 -6.99
N VAL A 150 5.40 12.75 -7.93
CA VAL A 150 4.82 13.30 -9.15
C VAL A 150 3.31 13.02 -9.21
N ASN A 151 2.53 14.02 -9.58
CA ASN A 151 1.08 13.83 -9.69
C ASN A 151 0.47 14.73 -10.77
N ARG A 152 -0.62 14.26 -11.40
CA ARG A 152 -1.38 15.05 -12.39
C ARG A 152 -1.79 16.42 -11.84
N THR A 153 -2.25 16.47 -10.60
CA THR A 153 -2.51 17.71 -9.87
C THR A 153 -1.27 18.05 -9.05
N GLU A 154 -0.43 18.92 -9.57
CA GLU A 154 0.88 19.26 -8.99
C GLU A 154 0.79 19.72 -7.53
N VAL A 155 -0.19 20.56 -7.21
CA VAL A 155 -0.39 21.07 -5.84
C VAL A 155 -0.48 19.93 -4.83
N ARG A 156 -1.18 18.82 -5.15
CA ARG A 156 -1.28 17.65 -4.26
C ARG A 156 0.07 16.97 -4.01
N ALA A 157 0.95 16.94 -5.03
CA ALA A 157 2.29 16.38 -4.86
C ALA A 157 3.16 17.27 -3.97
N ILE A 158 3.07 18.60 -4.15
CA ILE A 158 3.80 19.59 -3.35
C ILE A 158 3.34 19.56 -1.88
N GLU A 159 2.03 19.52 -1.64
CA GLU A 159 1.47 19.44 -0.28
C GLU A 159 1.91 18.15 0.41
N LEU A 160 1.80 17.01 -0.28
CA LEU A 160 2.23 15.73 0.27
C LEU A 160 3.74 15.73 0.59
N ALA A 161 4.57 16.28 -0.29
CA ALA A 161 6.00 16.39 -0.06
C ALA A 161 6.34 17.26 1.17
N LYS A 162 5.62 18.38 1.36
CA LYS A 162 5.76 19.23 2.54
C LYS A 162 5.37 18.49 3.83
N ASP A 163 4.24 17.78 3.83
CA ASP A 163 3.77 17.01 4.98
C ASP A 163 4.81 15.95 5.39
N ILE A 164 5.35 15.21 4.40
CA ILE A 164 6.35 14.18 4.68
C ILE A 164 7.67 14.79 5.17
N SER A 165 8.14 15.89 4.56
CA SER A 165 9.37 16.58 4.97
C SER A 165 9.27 17.10 6.39
N ALA A 166 8.09 17.56 6.82
CA ALA A 166 7.85 18.03 8.19
C ALA A 166 7.84 16.89 9.21
N ALA A 167 7.42 15.68 8.80
CA ALA A 167 7.26 14.53 9.68
C ALA A 167 8.45 13.55 9.65
N ALA A 168 9.22 13.52 8.54
CA ALA A 168 10.38 12.64 8.38
C ALA A 168 11.66 13.32 8.87
N LEU A 169 12.42 12.63 9.72
CA LEU A 169 13.68 13.14 10.25
C LEU A 169 14.85 13.03 9.25
N PHE A 170 14.68 12.29 8.16
CA PHE A 170 15.71 11.98 7.16
C PHE A 170 15.09 11.91 5.77
N GLY A 171 15.89 12.26 4.75
CA GLY A 171 15.51 12.21 3.34
C GLY A 171 15.02 13.56 2.80
N ASN A 172 15.33 13.81 1.53
CA ASN A 172 14.83 14.96 0.78
C ASN A 172 13.54 14.54 0.06
N VAL A 173 12.43 15.23 0.30
CA VAL A 173 11.15 14.95 -0.37
C VAL A 173 10.69 16.18 -1.11
N THR A 174 10.51 16.04 -2.43
CA THR A 174 10.03 17.10 -3.31
C THR A 174 8.75 16.68 -4.02
N GLY A 175 7.93 17.66 -4.42
CA GLY A 175 6.69 17.41 -5.16
C GLY A 175 6.64 18.23 -6.43
N ARG A 176 6.13 17.64 -7.53
CA ARG A 176 5.98 18.33 -8.82
C ARG A 176 4.87 17.74 -9.69
N GLY A 177 4.55 18.41 -10.79
CA GLY A 177 3.69 17.91 -11.84
C GLY A 177 4.35 16.83 -12.69
N LEU A 178 3.63 16.32 -13.68
CA LEU A 178 4.12 15.27 -14.61
C LEU A 178 5.02 15.84 -15.72
N SER A 179 5.09 17.17 -15.88
CA SER A 179 5.95 17.79 -16.90
C SER A 179 7.42 17.43 -16.64
N GLY A 180 8.13 16.99 -17.70
CA GLY A 180 9.52 16.55 -17.60
C GLY A 180 9.73 15.24 -16.83
N LEU A 181 8.72 14.39 -16.72
CA LEU A 181 8.85 13.09 -16.08
C LEU A 181 9.91 12.21 -16.76
N LYS A 182 9.96 12.22 -18.10
CA LYS A 182 10.98 11.47 -18.87
C LYS A 182 12.40 11.83 -18.43
N ASP A 183 12.71 13.13 -18.38
CA ASP A 183 14.06 13.61 -18.01
C ASP A 183 14.39 13.27 -16.55
N LEU A 184 13.38 13.35 -15.67
CA LEU A 184 13.51 12.96 -14.27
C LEU A 184 13.86 11.48 -14.14
N LEU A 185 13.20 10.60 -14.90
CA LEU A 185 13.41 9.16 -14.84
C LEU A 185 14.81 8.75 -15.29
N GLN A 186 15.49 9.52 -16.17
CA GLN A 186 16.87 9.21 -16.58
C GLN A 186 17.89 9.24 -15.43
N ASN A 187 17.57 9.91 -14.31
CA ASN A 187 18.42 10.02 -13.13
C ASN A 187 17.75 9.41 -11.89
N THR A 188 16.86 8.45 -12.08
CA THR A 188 16.05 7.80 -11.03
C THR A 188 16.47 6.34 -10.89
N ASP A 189 16.60 5.86 -9.65
CA ASP A 189 16.93 4.46 -9.37
C ASP A 189 15.65 3.60 -9.28
N VAL A 190 14.54 4.19 -8.78
CA VAL A 190 13.27 3.47 -8.60
C VAL A 190 12.08 4.37 -9.03
N LEU A 191 11.23 3.86 -9.92
CA LEU A 191 9.91 4.41 -10.20
C LEU A 191 8.85 3.56 -9.50
N ILE A 192 7.99 4.19 -8.69
CA ILE A 192 6.87 3.51 -8.02
C ILE A 192 5.55 4.10 -8.54
N ASN A 193 4.75 3.29 -9.24
CA ASN A 193 3.38 3.67 -9.60
C ASN A 193 2.44 3.38 -8.43
N THR A 194 1.85 4.42 -7.86
CA THR A 194 0.82 4.33 -6.81
C THR A 194 -0.54 4.85 -7.30
N THR A 195 -0.67 5.07 -8.60
CA THR A 195 -1.93 5.48 -9.24
C THR A 195 -2.76 4.26 -9.63
N THR A 196 -3.95 4.50 -10.17
CA THR A 196 -4.80 3.45 -10.76
C THR A 196 -4.53 3.23 -12.25
N LEU A 197 -3.51 3.87 -12.83
CA LEU A 197 -3.13 3.63 -14.22
C LEU A 197 -2.67 2.18 -14.38
N GLY A 198 -3.15 1.53 -15.43
CA GLY A 198 -2.87 0.11 -15.69
C GLY A 198 -3.76 -0.89 -14.93
N MET A 199 -4.61 -0.41 -14.00
CA MET A 199 -5.57 -1.25 -13.27
C MET A 199 -6.83 -1.48 -14.11
N HIS A 200 -7.42 -2.67 -14.00
CA HIS A 200 -8.72 -2.98 -14.61
C HIS A 200 -9.79 -1.94 -14.19
N PRO A 201 -10.66 -1.46 -15.13
CA PRO A 201 -10.78 -1.85 -16.53
C PRO A 201 -9.80 -1.14 -17.50
N ASN A 202 -9.04 -0.13 -17.07
CA ASN A 202 -8.20 0.72 -17.92
C ASN A 202 -6.76 0.16 -18.03
N ILE A 203 -6.63 -1.11 -18.41
CA ILE A 203 -5.37 -1.86 -18.40
C ILE A 203 -4.31 -1.35 -19.39
N ASP A 204 -4.72 -0.57 -20.40
CA ASP A 204 -3.83 -0.04 -21.44
C ASP A 204 -3.25 1.34 -21.11
N THR A 205 -3.49 1.82 -19.89
CA THR A 205 -2.91 3.09 -19.42
C THR A 205 -1.58 2.87 -18.69
N SER A 206 -0.65 3.80 -18.83
CA SER A 206 0.65 3.77 -18.16
C SER A 206 1.12 5.18 -17.83
N ILE A 207 1.95 5.33 -16.81
CA ILE A 207 2.58 6.61 -16.44
C ILE A 207 3.84 6.88 -17.27
N ALA A 208 4.47 5.84 -17.82
CA ALA A 208 5.67 5.89 -18.65
C ALA A 208 5.63 4.81 -19.72
N ILE A 209 6.39 4.98 -20.79
CA ILE A 209 6.59 4.02 -21.88
C ILE A 209 8.08 3.63 -21.94
N ALA A 210 8.43 2.60 -22.72
CA ALA A 210 9.78 2.04 -22.76
C ALA A 210 10.88 3.08 -23.07
N GLU A 211 10.59 4.05 -23.94
CA GLU A 211 11.53 5.15 -24.30
C GLU A 211 11.77 6.16 -23.17
N ASP A 212 10.97 6.13 -22.11
CA ASP A 212 11.14 6.97 -20.92
C ASP A 212 11.99 6.30 -19.85
N LEU A 213 12.20 4.99 -19.97
CA LEU A 213 12.81 4.11 -18.97
C LEU A 213 14.23 3.71 -19.40
N HIS A 214 15.03 3.15 -18.49
CA HIS A 214 16.39 2.68 -18.78
C HIS A 214 16.72 1.38 -18.01
N PRO A 215 17.71 0.58 -18.45
CA PRO A 215 18.02 -0.72 -17.85
C PRO A 215 18.47 -0.68 -16.38
N GLY A 216 18.97 0.46 -15.90
CA GLY A 216 19.37 0.66 -14.50
C GLY A 216 18.20 0.95 -13.55
N LEU A 217 17.01 1.24 -14.10
CA LEU A 217 15.83 1.59 -13.32
C LEU A 217 15.16 0.33 -12.73
N THR A 218 14.66 0.44 -11.52
CA THR A 218 13.68 -0.50 -10.97
C THR A 218 12.29 0.11 -11.06
N VAL A 219 11.36 -0.58 -11.69
CA VAL A 219 9.96 -0.14 -11.80
C VAL A 219 9.09 -1.00 -10.89
N PHE A 220 8.50 -0.37 -9.89
CA PHE A 220 7.56 -0.99 -8.97
C PHE A 220 6.15 -0.50 -9.25
N ASP A 221 5.26 -1.39 -9.65
CA ASP A 221 3.84 -1.06 -9.81
C ASP A 221 3.03 -1.69 -8.69
N ILE A 222 2.36 -0.87 -7.86
CA ILE A 222 1.52 -1.40 -6.78
C ILE A 222 0.19 -1.98 -7.28
N VAL A 223 -0.16 -1.74 -8.54
CA VAL A 223 -1.27 -2.42 -9.20
C VAL A 223 -0.91 -3.89 -9.37
N TYR A 224 -1.80 -4.78 -8.92
CA TYR A 224 -1.60 -6.24 -8.99
C TYR A 224 -2.64 -6.96 -9.87
N ASN A 225 -3.64 -6.25 -10.35
CA ASN A 225 -4.62 -6.77 -11.31
C ASN A 225 -4.79 -5.79 -12.49
N PRO A 226 -4.28 -6.15 -13.69
CA PRO A 226 -3.66 -7.44 -14.06
C PRO A 226 -2.30 -7.67 -13.39
N LEU A 227 -1.84 -8.93 -13.33
CA LEU A 227 -0.53 -9.29 -12.75
C LEU A 227 0.64 -8.58 -13.45
N GLU A 228 0.56 -8.45 -14.77
CA GLU A 228 1.49 -7.72 -15.60
C GLU A 228 0.80 -6.50 -16.22
N THR A 229 0.98 -5.34 -15.57
CA THR A 229 0.44 -4.07 -16.07
C THR A 229 1.18 -3.58 -17.32
N ARG A 230 0.59 -2.64 -18.05
CA ARG A 230 1.29 -2.00 -19.17
C ARG A 230 2.63 -1.41 -18.73
N LEU A 231 2.69 -0.74 -17.59
CA LEU A 231 3.93 -0.17 -17.07
C LEU A 231 5.03 -1.24 -16.87
N LEU A 232 4.68 -2.41 -16.32
CA LEU A 232 5.65 -3.51 -16.15
C LEU A 232 6.09 -4.11 -17.48
N ARG A 233 5.22 -4.18 -18.49
CA ARG A 233 5.61 -4.60 -19.86
C ARG A 233 6.58 -3.60 -20.50
N GLU A 234 6.29 -2.30 -20.41
CA GLU A 234 7.17 -1.23 -20.88
C GLU A 234 8.54 -1.26 -20.19
N ALA A 235 8.54 -1.49 -18.87
CA ALA A 235 9.77 -1.65 -18.09
C ALA A 235 10.62 -2.82 -18.55
N LYS A 236 10.00 -3.99 -18.77
CA LYS A 236 10.71 -5.16 -19.31
C LYS A 236 11.28 -4.89 -20.72
N ALA A 237 10.54 -4.20 -21.58
CA ALA A 237 10.99 -3.85 -22.91
C ALA A 237 12.21 -2.93 -22.90
N SER A 238 12.33 -2.03 -21.90
CA SER A 238 13.51 -1.15 -21.71
C SER A 238 14.68 -1.84 -21.01
N GLY A 239 14.53 -3.11 -20.56
CA GLY A 239 15.53 -3.82 -19.77
C GLY A 239 15.54 -3.45 -18.28
N ALA A 240 14.58 -2.66 -17.81
CA ALA A 240 14.45 -2.28 -16.41
C ALA A 240 14.01 -3.47 -15.54
N LYS A 241 14.42 -3.44 -14.26
CA LYS A 241 13.98 -4.41 -13.26
C LYS A 241 12.52 -4.15 -12.88
N THR A 242 11.73 -5.19 -12.70
CA THR A 242 10.31 -5.04 -12.34
C THR A 242 9.98 -5.61 -10.96
N VAL A 243 9.12 -4.91 -10.22
CA VAL A 243 8.56 -5.35 -8.93
C VAL A 243 7.03 -5.30 -9.03
N SER A 244 6.38 -6.44 -8.78
CA SER A 244 4.91 -6.55 -8.85
C SER A 244 4.24 -6.09 -7.55
N GLY A 245 3.08 -5.50 -7.67
CA GLY A 245 2.19 -5.10 -6.56
C GLY A 245 1.72 -6.27 -5.68
N VAL A 246 1.77 -7.50 -6.19
CA VAL A 246 1.49 -8.70 -5.40
C VAL A 246 2.37 -8.77 -4.14
N LEU A 247 3.66 -8.44 -4.26
CA LEU A 247 4.56 -8.49 -3.11
C LEU A 247 4.15 -7.48 -2.02
N MET A 248 3.78 -6.27 -2.41
CA MET A 248 3.27 -5.29 -1.45
C MET A 248 1.97 -5.75 -0.79
N LEU A 249 1.02 -6.28 -1.58
CA LEU A 249 -0.24 -6.82 -1.05
C LEU A 249 0.02 -7.90 0.00
N VAL A 250 0.95 -8.80 -0.27
CA VAL A 250 1.28 -9.90 0.65
C VAL A 250 1.97 -9.36 1.91
N TYR A 251 3.00 -8.54 1.79
CA TYR A 251 3.77 -8.09 2.94
C TYR A 251 2.98 -7.15 3.87
N GLN A 252 2.16 -6.23 3.33
CA GLN A 252 1.29 -5.40 4.16
C GLN A 252 0.23 -6.24 4.88
N GLY A 253 -0.30 -7.28 4.21
CA GLY A 253 -1.23 -8.22 4.81
C GLY A 253 -0.58 -9.10 5.88
N ALA A 254 0.64 -9.56 5.66
CA ALA A 254 1.42 -10.30 6.64
C ALA A 254 1.65 -9.48 7.92
N GLU A 255 1.95 -8.19 7.77
CA GLU A 255 2.12 -7.31 8.93
C GLU A 255 0.80 -7.07 9.67
N ALA A 256 -0.31 -6.87 8.94
CA ALA A 256 -1.64 -6.80 9.55
C ALA A 256 -1.99 -8.07 10.33
N PHE A 257 -1.65 -9.25 9.76
CA PHE A 257 -1.85 -10.54 10.41
C PHE A 257 -1.08 -10.64 11.74
N ARG A 258 0.20 -10.20 11.79
CA ARG A 258 1.01 -10.15 13.02
C ARG A 258 0.38 -9.24 14.07
N LEU A 259 -0.07 -8.05 13.66
CA LEU A 259 -0.72 -7.08 14.55
C LEU A 259 -2.00 -7.66 15.20
N TRP A 260 -2.78 -8.44 14.46
CA TRP A 260 -4.02 -9.03 14.98
C TRP A 260 -3.82 -10.26 15.86
N THR A 261 -2.84 -11.10 15.51
CA THR A 261 -2.72 -12.45 16.05
C THR A 261 -1.49 -12.64 16.94
N GLY A 262 -0.46 -11.82 16.78
CA GLY A 262 0.86 -12.03 17.37
C GLY A 262 1.63 -13.22 16.78
N ILE A 263 1.15 -13.83 15.69
CA ILE A 263 1.71 -15.04 15.06
C ILE A 263 2.33 -14.69 13.72
N GLU A 264 3.46 -15.32 13.37
CA GLU A 264 4.07 -15.20 12.05
C GLU A 264 3.19 -15.85 10.97
N PRO A 265 2.76 -15.11 9.95
CA PRO A 265 1.97 -15.67 8.87
C PRO A 265 2.84 -16.47 7.88
N PRO A 266 2.27 -17.49 7.21
CA PRO A 266 2.96 -18.24 6.17
C PRO A 266 3.03 -17.43 4.86
N VAL A 267 3.98 -16.48 4.77
CA VAL A 267 4.10 -15.48 3.69
C VAL A 267 4.15 -16.12 2.30
N GLU A 268 4.91 -17.21 2.12
CA GLU A 268 5.01 -17.87 0.82
C GLU A 268 3.68 -18.53 0.39
N LEU A 269 2.91 -19.05 1.33
CA LEU A 269 1.57 -19.55 1.04
C LEU A 269 0.62 -18.40 0.68
N MET A 270 0.68 -17.29 1.43
CA MET A 270 -0.11 -16.09 1.13
C MET A 270 0.18 -15.58 -0.29
N LYS A 271 1.46 -15.51 -0.67
CA LYS A 271 1.89 -15.11 -2.02
C LYS A 271 1.40 -16.07 -3.09
N LYS A 272 1.58 -17.39 -2.88
CA LYS A 272 1.10 -18.43 -3.80
C LYS A 272 -0.41 -18.30 -4.02
N THR A 273 -1.18 -18.16 -2.95
CA THR A 273 -2.66 -18.03 -3.01
C THR A 273 -3.09 -16.79 -3.80
N VAL A 274 -2.41 -15.66 -3.63
CA VAL A 274 -2.70 -14.44 -4.40
C VAL A 274 -2.42 -14.66 -5.88
N LEU A 275 -1.30 -15.30 -6.23
CA LEU A 275 -0.94 -15.58 -7.63
C LEU A 275 -1.88 -16.58 -8.31
N GLU A 276 -2.43 -17.54 -7.58
CA GLU A 276 -3.41 -18.51 -8.07
C GLU A 276 -4.82 -17.90 -8.24
N ALA A 277 -5.11 -16.78 -7.57
CA ALA A 277 -6.40 -16.10 -7.62
C ALA A 277 -6.46 -14.94 -8.64
N LEU A 278 -5.32 -14.59 -9.29
CA LEU A 278 -5.19 -13.61 -10.37
C LEU A 278 -5.38 -14.25 -11.73
#